data_1f5ba6695020056b98c35b4fab3c40d2
#
_entry.id   1f5ba6695020056b98c35b4fab3c40d2
#
_cell.length_a   1.000
_cell.length_b   1.000
_cell.length_c   1.000
_cell.angle_alpha   90.00
_cell.angle_beta   90.00
_cell.angle_gamma   90.00
#
_symmetry.space_group_name_H-M   'P 1'
#
loop_
_entity.id
_entity.type
_entity.pdbx_description
1 polymer ?
#
loop_
_entity_poly.entity_id
_entity_poly.type
_entity_poly.pdbx_seq_one_letter_code
_entity_poly.pdbx_strand_id
1 'polypeptide(L)'
;MARNIAVDLSAFQATGLETCFHDRHINPQIYAGLNGSNWRLKDYEARGGYAALRKVLGRDGGEGMTPDQVIAEVKASGLRGRGGAGFPTGLKWSFMPRALPVQKYLVCNSDEGEPGTCKDREILRFNPHIVIEGMIIAAYAMGISVGYNYIHGEIFEV
;
A
#
# COMPACT_ATOMS: atom_id res chain seq x y z
N MET A 1 -22.75 35.56 19.79
CA MET A 1 -22.64 34.42 20.72
C MET A 1 -22.49 33.16 19.88
N ALA A 2 -21.30 32.56 19.83
CA ALA A 2 -21.08 31.28 19.14
C ALA A 2 -21.71 30.17 20.00
N ARG A 3 -22.67 29.43 19.46
CA ARG A 3 -23.22 28.25 20.11
C ARG A 3 -22.15 27.16 20.09
N ASN A 4 -21.61 26.83 21.27
CA ASN A 4 -20.84 25.59 21.42
C ASN A 4 -21.80 24.41 21.18
N ILE A 5 -21.77 23.85 19.99
CA ILE A 5 -22.44 22.57 19.72
C ILE A 5 -21.48 21.51 20.24
N ALA A 6 -21.76 20.99 21.44
CA ALA A 6 -21.08 19.80 21.93
C ALA A 6 -21.51 18.62 21.02
N VAL A 7 -20.61 18.15 20.17
CA VAL A 7 -20.83 16.95 19.38
C VAL A 7 -20.62 15.76 20.31
N ASP A 8 -21.64 14.94 20.47
CA ASP A 8 -21.49 13.67 21.19
C ASP A 8 -20.68 12.69 20.32
N LEU A 9 -19.43 12.47 20.71
CA LEU A 9 -18.51 11.55 20.04
C LEU A 9 -18.56 10.13 20.63
N SER A 10 -19.46 9.84 21.56
CA SER A 10 -19.52 8.52 22.20
C SER A 10 -19.83 7.39 21.21
N ALA A 11 -20.58 7.68 20.14
CA ALA A 11 -20.89 6.75 19.07
C ALA A 11 -19.66 6.44 18.16
N PHE A 12 -18.61 7.27 18.24
CA PHE A 12 -17.37 7.14 17.44
C PHE A 12 -16.18 6.66 18.29
N GLN A 13 -16.39 6.38 19.55
CA GLN A 13 -15.33 5.81 20.39
C GLN A 13 -15.11 4.35 19.98
N ALA A 14 -13.87 4.05 19.55
CA ALA A 14 -13.44 2.69 19.27
C ALA A 14 -13.57 1.84 20.54
N THR A 15 -14.30 0.76 20.49
CA THR A 15 -14.19 -0.30 21.49
C THR A 15 -12.81 -0.92 21.32
N GLY A 16 -12.18 -1.47 22.37
CA GLY A 16 -10.77 -1.91 22.36
C GLY A 16 -10.33 -2.90 21.26
N LEU A 17 -11.25 -3.29 20.34
CA LEU A 17 -11.03 -4.14 19.18
C LEU A 17 -11.10 -3.36 17.85
N GLU A 18 -11.50 -2.09 17.87
CA GLU A 18 -11.68 -1.28 16.67
C GLU A 18 -10.53 -0.28 16.56
N THR A 19 -9.89 -0.26 15.41
CA THR A 19 -8.91 0.79 15.09
C THR A 19 -9.65 1.99 14.49
N CYS A 20 -9.02 3.17 14.50
CA CYS A 20 -9.54 4.37 13.84
C CYS A 20 -9.76 4.21 12.33
N PHE A 21 -9.34 3.09 11.75
CA PHE A 21 -9.51 2.75 10.34
C PHE A 21 -10.74 1.90 10.03
N HIS A 22 -11.43 1.44 11.08
CA HIS A 22 -12.58 0.56 10.93
C HIS A 22 -13.84 1.27 11.36
N ASP A 23 -14.57 1.77 10.39
CA ASP A 23 -16.00 1.97 10.56
C ASP A 23 -16.68 0.60 10.45
N ARG A 24 -17.58 0.28 11.38
CA ARG A 24 -18.35 -0.99 11.40
C ARG A 24 -19.13 -1.25 10.11
N HIS A 25 -19.39 -0.21 9.34
CA HIS A 25 -20.14 -0.28 8.08
C HIS A 25 -19.25 -0.48 6.86
N ILE A 26 -17.92 -0.44 7.02
CA ILE A 26 -16.96 -0.57 5.93
C ILE A 26 -16.23 -1.91 6.06
N ASN A 27 -16.13 -2.63 4.96
CA ASN A 27 -15.27 -3.81 4.86
C ASN A 27 -13.89 -3.35 4.34
N PRO A 28 -12.89 -3.16 5.21
CA PRO A 28 -11.61 -2.59 4.81
C PRO A 28 -10.82 -3.59 3.96
N GLN A 29 -10.10 -3.08 2.95
CA GLN A 29 -9.17 -3.88 2.14
C GLN A 29 -7.72 -3.65 2.58
N ILE A 30 -7.25 -2.40 2.50
CA ILE A 30 -5.86 -2.05 2.84
C ILE A 30 -5.57 -2.24 4.33
N TYR A 31 -6.56 -1.98 5.16
CA TYR A 31 -6.47 -2.10 6.63
C TYR A 31 -7.06 -3.41 7.17
N ALA A 32 -7.38 -4.35 6.30
CA ALA A 32 -7.96 -5.63 6.71
C ALA A 32 -7.04 -6.35 7.72
N GLY A 33 -7.63 -6.76 8.84
CA GLY A 33 -6.94 -7.49 9.90
C GLY A 33 -5.93 -6.67 10.73
N LEU A 34 -5.85 -5.35 10.54
CA LEU A 34 -5.03 -4.48 11.38
C LEU A 34 -5.76 -4.17 12.69
N ASN A 35 -4.98 -4.11 13.77
CA ASN A 35 -5.46 -3.75 15.12
C ASN A 35 -4.61 -2.66 15.81
N GLY A 36 -3.76 -1.98 15.04
CA GLY A 36 -2.88 -0.92 15.54
C GLY A 36 -1.57 -1.39 16.18
N SER A 37 -1.41 -2.69 16.47
CA SER A 37 -0.21 -3.24 17.10
C SER A 37 0.46 -4.37 16.32
N ASN A 38 -0.22 -4.92 15.30
CA ASN A 38 0.20 -6.09 14.52
C ASN A 38 0.87 -5.71 13.18
N TRP A 39 1.78 -4.76 13.21
CA TRP A 39 2.47 -4.21 12.03
C TRP A 39 3.80 -4.90 11.70
N ARG A 40 4.32 -5.74 12.59
CA ARG A 40 5.62 -6.39 12.42
C ARG A 40 5.59 -7.44 11.31
N LEU A 41 6.77 -7.80 10.80
CA LEU A 41 6.92 -8.81 9.75
C LEU A 41 6.14 -10.09 10.03
N LYS A 42 6.31 -10.68 11.22
CA LYS A 42 5.59 -11.89 11.63
C LYS A 42 4.07 -11.75 11.57
N ASP A 43 3.57 -10.57 11.93
CA ASP A 43 2.14 -10.30 11.95
C ASP A 43 1.60 -10.12 10.52
N TYR A 44 2.41 -9.53 9.65
CA TYR A 44 2.09 -9.39 8.23
C TYR A 44 2.07 -10.75 7.52
N GLU A 45 3.08 -11.58 7.76
CA GLU A 45 3.14 -12.95 7.21
C GLU A 45 1.99 -13.82 7.71
N ALA A 46 1.62 -13.71 9.00
CA ALA A 46 0.48 -14.43 9.57
C ALA A 46 -0.87 -14.08 8.89
N ARG A 47 -0.97 -12.89 8.30
CA ARG A 47 -2.12 -12.46 7.50
C ARG A 47 -2.00 -12.78 5.99
N GLY A 48 -1.03 -13.59 5.60
CA GLY A 48 -0.76 -13.93 4.20
C GLY A 48 0.15 -12.96 3.46
N GLY A 49 0.78 -12.03 4.18
CA GLY A 49 1.76 -11.12 3.60
C GLY A 49 2.94 -11.84 2.94
N TYR A 50 3.48 -11.23 1.92
CA TYR A 50 4.52 -11.76 1.04
C TYR A 50 4.15 -13.04 0.27
N ALA A 51 2.91 -13.54 0.38
CA ALA A 51 2.47 -14.70 -0.40
C ALA A 51 2.46 -14.39 -1.90
N ALA A 52 1.97 -13.20 -2.27
CA ALA A 52 1.97 -12.76 -3.66
C ALA A 52 3.39 -12.61 -4.21
N LEU A 53 4.31 -12.03 -3.44
CA LEU A 53 5.71 -11.93 -3.83
C LEU A 53 6.36 -13.31 -3.98
N ARG A 54 6.12 -14.23 -3.04
CA ARG A 54 6.63 -15.63 -3.15
C ARG A 54 6.11 -16.32 -4.41
N LYS A 55 4.82 -16.16 -4.74
CA LYS A 55 4.23 -16.67 -5.99
C LYS A 55 4.92 -16.07 -7.22
N VAL A 56 5.08 -14.75 -7.26
CA VAL A 56 5.75 -14.05 -8.38
C VAL A 56 7.16 -14.57 -8.59
N LEU A 57 7.90 -14.84 -7.51
CA LEU A 57 9.30 -15.30 -7.58
C LEU A 57 9.45 -16.83 -7.64
N GLY A 58 8.37 -17.60 -7.68
CA GLY A 58 8.40 -19.07 -7.65
C GLY A 58 8.94 -19.66 -6.34
N ARG A 59 8.82 -18.90 -5.22
CA ARG A 59 9.31 -19.34 -3.92
C ARG A 59 8.28 -20.12 -3.11
N ASP A 60 7.11 -20.36 -3.67
CA ASP A 60 6.04 -21.20 -3.13
C ASP A 60 6.02 -22.62 -3.72
N GLY A 61 7.05 -22.97 -4.50
CA GLY A 61 7.18 -24.25 -5.19
C GLY A 61 6.64 -24.25 -6.63
N GLY A 62 6.14 -23.11 -7.12
CA GLY A 62 5.74 -22.91 -8.51
C GLY A 62 6.87 -22.38 -9.40
N GLU A 63 6.59 -22.26 -10.69
CA GLU A 63 7.56 -21.75 -11.69
C GLU A 63 7.83 -20.24 -11.58
N GLY A 64 7.01 -19.53 -10.79
CA GLY A 64 7.04 -18.07 -10.74
C GLY A 64 6.31 -17.43 -11.93
N MET A 65 6.37 -16.10 -11.98
CA MET A 65 5.71 -15.33 -13.04
C MET A 65 6.72 -14.48 -13.77
N THR A 66 6.58 -14.36 -15.09
CA THR A 66 7.35 -13.37 -15.85
C THR A 66 6.87 -11.95 -15.55
N PRO A 67 7.71 -10.93 -15.78
CA PRO A 67 7.29 -9.52 -15.65
C PRO A 67 6.03 -9.17 -16.43
N ASP A 68 5.85 -9.71 -17.63
CA ASP A 68 4.66 -9.48 -18.45
C ASP A 68 3.40 -10.13 -17.85
N GLN A 69 3.53 -11.33 -17.29
CA GLN A 69 2.43 -11.98 -16.58
C GLN A 69 2.01 -11.18 -15.34
N VAL A 70 2.97 -10.64 -14.59
CA VAL A 70 2.64 -9.76 -13.42
C VAL A 70 1.89 -8.51 -13.88
N ILE A 71 2.35 -7.85 -14.95
CA ILE A 71 1.67 -6.68 -15.51
C ILE A 71 0.26 -7.04 -15.98
N ALA A 72 0.09 -8.19 -16.63
CA ALA A 72 -1.21 -8.66 -17.10
C ALA A 72 -2.17 -8.92 -15.93
N GLU A 73 -1.71 -9.56 -14.85
CA GLU A 73 -2.48 -9.79 -13.63
C GLU A 73 -2.94 -8.47 -13.00
N VAL A 74 -2.02 -7.50 -12.86
CA VAL A 74 -2.35 -6.17 -12.31
C VAL A 74 -3.31 -5.40 -13.23
N LYS A 75 -3.24 -5.57 -14.55
CA LYS A 75 -4.25 -5.01 -15.47
C LYS A 75 -5.61 -5.67 -15.27
N ALA A 76 -5.64 -7.00 -15.20
CA ALA A 76 -6.87 -7.77 -15.03
C ALA A 76 -7.56 -7.46 -13.68
N SER A 77 -6.80 -7.19 -12.64
CA SER A 77 -7.34 -6.82 -11.32
C SER A 77 -8.08 -5.47 -11.29
N GLY A 78 -7.88 -4.63 -12.31
CA GLY A 78 -8.44 -3.29 -12.34
C GLY A 78 -7.87 -2.33 -11.29
N LEU A 79 -6.75 -2.66 -10.66
CA LEU A 79 -6.10 -1.82 -9.63
C LEU A 79 -5.80 -0.43 -10.18
N ARG A 80 -6.17 0.58 -9.39
CA ARG A 80 -5.94 1.99 -9.71
C ARG A 80 -5.10 2.68 -8.64
N GLY A 81 -4.37 3.72 -9.04
CA GLY A 81 -3.63 4.59 -8.13
C GLY A 81 -4.54 5.23 -7.07
N ARG A 82 -3.99 5.46 -5.91
CA ARG A 82 -4.69 6.08 -4.75
C ARG A 82 -4.21 7.50 -4.44
N GLY A 83 -3.44 8.09 -5.34
CA GLY A 83 -2.97 9.48 -5.20
C GLY A 83 -3.93 10.56 -5.76
N GLY A 84 -5.19 10.21 -6.02
CA GLY A 84 -6.24 11.14 -6.50
C GLY A 84 -6.69 10.88 -7.93
N ALA A 85 -5.77 10.75 -8.90
CA ALA A 85 -6.10 10.60 -10.32
C ALA A 85 -6.73 9.24 -10.69
N GLY A 86 -6.57 8.21 -9.86
CA GLY A 86 -7.14 6.89 -10.14
C GLY A 86 -6.63 6.23 -11.42
N PHE A 87 -5.40 6.52 -11.84
CA PHE A 87 -4.87 5.98 -13.09
C PHE A 87 -4.69 4.45 -12.98
N PRO A 88 -5.01 3.66 -14.04
CA PRO A 88 -4.86 2.21 -14.03
C PRO A 88 -3.40 1.78 -13.81
N THR A 89 -3.12 1.09 -12.71
CA THR A 89 -1.76 0.78 -12.27
C THR A 89 -1.02 -0.12 -13.26
N GLY A 90 -1.65 -1.20 -13.71
CA GLY A 90 -1.02 -2.12 -14.66
C GLY A 90 -0.74 -1.49 -16.03
N LEU A 91 -1.59 -0.54 -16.45
CA LEU A 91 -1.33 0.23 -17.67
C LEU A 91 -0.12 1.13 -17.48
N LYS A 92 -0.02 1.83 -16.34
CA LYS A 92 1.15 2.67 -16.02
C LYS A 92 2.46 1.86 -16.03
N TRP A 93 2.45 0.68 -15.43
CA TRP A 93 3.63 -0.20 -15.41
C TRP A 93 4.05 -0.65 -16.81
N SER A 94 3.09 -0.88 -17.72
CA SER A 94 3.39 -1.30 -19.09
C SER A 94 4.08 -0.23 -19.94
N PHE A 95 4.10 1.02 -19.52
CA PHE A 95 4.83 2.10 -20.22
C PHE A 95 6.33 2.08 -19.94
N MET A 96 6.79 1.32 -18.93
CA MET A 96 8.21 1.27 -18.59
C MET A 96 9.03 0.63 -19.72
N PRO A 97 10.03 1.32 -20.29
CA PRO A 97 10.89 0.80 -21.34
C PRO A 97 11.92 -0.18 -20.75
N ARG A 98 11.47 -1.40 -20.44
CA ARG A 98 12.30 -2.43 -19.76
C ARG A 98 13.55 -2.82 -20.55
N ALA A 99 13.47 -2.81 -21.89
CA ALA A 99 14.57 -3.21 -22.75
C ALA A 99 15.74 -2.23 -22.77
N LEU A 100 15.55 -0.98 -22.32
CA LEU A 100 16.64 -0.01 -22.28
C LEU A 100 17.66 -0.38 -21.20
N PRO A 101 18.95 -0.51 -21.50
CA PRO A 101 20.00 -0.91 -20.56
C PRO A 101 20.47 0.27 -19.69
N VAL A 102 19.52 0.95 -19.04
CA VAL A 102 19.80 2.09 -18.17
C VAL A 102 19.30 1.79 -16.75
N GLN A 103 19.90 2.42 -15.76
CA GLN A 103 19.41 2.35 -14.39
C GLN A 103 17.98 2.92 -14.33
N LYS A 104 17.10 2.19 -13.73
CA LYS A 104 15.71 2.58 -13.51
C LYS A 104 15.44 2.67 -12.01
N TYR A 105 14.59 3.59 -11.64
CA TYR A 105 14.23 3.86 -10.25
C TYR A 105 12.72 3.76 -10.07
N LEU A 106 12.31 3.20 -8.95
CA LEU A 106 10.93 3.24 -8.49
C LEU A 106 10.84 4.26 -7.35
N VAL A 107 9.94 5.20 -7.49
CA VAL A 107 9.65 6.15 -6.42
C VAL A 107 8.22 5.91 -5.94
N CYS A 108 8.08 5.43 -4.72
CA CYS A 108 6.79 5.39 -4.02
C CYS A 108 6.57 6.76 -3.40
N ASN A 109 5.68 7.54 -4.00
CA ASN A 109 5.34 8.84 -3.46
C ASN A 109 4.31 8.69 -2.34
N SER A 110 4.77 8.85 -1.11
CA SER A 110 3.98 8.84 0.12
C SER A 110 3.91 10.24 0.75
N ASP A 111 4.20 11.27 -0.03
CA ASP A 111 4.05 12.66 0.39
C ASP A 111 2.59 13.07 0.33
N GLU A 112 2.04 13.51 1.46
CA GLU A 112 0.64 13.93 1.62
C GLU A 112 0.59 15.37 2.11
N GLY A 113 0.66 16.32 1.16
CA GLY A 113 0.67 17.75 1.46
C GLY A 113 -0.72 18.36 1.69
N GLU A 114 -1.81 17.69 1.29
CA GLU A 114 -3.15 18.22 1.42
C GLU A 114 -3.65 18.13 2.87
N PRO A 115 -4.17 19.23 3.43
CA PRO A 115 -4.72 19.25 4.79
C PRO A 115 -5.81 18.18 4.99
N GLY A 116 -5.69 17.38 6.04
CA GLY A 116 -6.64 16.33 6.37
C GLY A 116 -6.40 14.99 5.66
N THR A 117 -5.48 14.92 4.70
CA THR A 117 -5.08 13.65 4.08
C THR A 117 -4.06 12.93 4.97
N CYS A 118 -4.33 11.68 5.32
CA CYS A 118 -3.48 10.90 6.22
C CYS A 118 -3.37 9.40 5.84
N LYS A 119 -3.85 9.00 4.67
CA LYS A 119 -3.92 7.58 4.27
C LYS A 119 -2.55 6.93 4.13
N ASP A 120 -1.57 7.62 3.53
CA ASP A 120 -0.25 7.06 3.28
C ASP A 120 0.58 7.03 4.57
N ARG A 121 0.48 8.05 5.40
CA ARG A 121 1.03 8.07 6.76
C ARG A 121 0.56 6.87 7.58
N GLU A 122 -0.74 6.61 7.58
CA GLU A 122 -1.33 5.53 8.36
C GLU A 122 -0.98 4.15 7.79
N ILE A 123 -0.86 4.02 6.45
CA ILE A 123 -0.36 2.79 5.83
C ILE A 123 1.09 2.53 6.23
N LEU A 124 1.96 3.53 6.16
CA LEU A 124 3.37 3.40 6.55
C LEU A 124 3.49 2.99 8.02
N ARG A 125 2.68 3.58 8.90
CA ARG A 125 2.71 3.31 10.34
C ARG A 125 2.21 1.91 10.70
N PHE A 126 1.10 1.48 10.13
CA PHE A 126 0.40 0.27 10.58
C PHE A 126 0.48 -0.91 9.62
N ASN A 127 0.90 -0.69 8.38
CA ASN A 127 1.06 -1.76 7.39
C ASN A 127 2.26 -1.52 6.45
N PRO A 128 3.47 -1.24 6.99
CA PRO A 128 4.64 -0.91 6.15
C PRO A 128 5.00 -2.03 5.18
N HIS A 129 4.78 -3.28 5.57
CA HIS A 129 5.14 -4.43 4.76
C HIS A 129 4.32 -4.56 3.47
N ILE A 130 3.06 -4.07 3.42
CA ILE A 130 2.28 -4.07 2.17
C ILE A 130 2.89 -3.10 1.16
N VAL A 131 3.45 -1.98 1.62
CA VAL A 131 4.15 -1.02 0.77
C VAL A 131 5.42 -1.64 0.21
N ILE A 132 6.22 -2.27 1.07
CA ILE A 132 7.48 -2.94 0.68
C ILE A 132 7.18 -4.06 -0.33
N GLU A 133 6.22 -4.93 -0.05
CA GLU A 133 5.83 -6.02 -0.96
C GLU A 133 5.38 -5.47 -2.31
N GLY A 134 4.52 -4.44 -2.32
CA GLY A 134 4.04 -3.79 -3.53
C GLY A 134 5.17 -3.16 -4.35
N MET A 135 6.12 -2.49 -3.69
CA MET A 135 7.30 -1.92 -4.34
C MET A 135 8.19 -2.99 -4.96
N ILE A 136 8.42 -4.12 -4.28
CA ILE A 136 9.24 -5.22 -4.81
C ILE A 136 8.57 -5.85 -6.03
N ILE A 137 7.27 -6.14 -5.97
CA ILE A 137 6.51 -6.69 -7.09
C ILE A 137 6.53 -5.73 -8.29
N ALA A 138 6.33 -4.43 -8.05
CA ALA A 138 6.38 -3.40 -9.07
C ALA A 138 7.78 -3.28 -9.70
N ALA A 139 8.82 -3.30 -8.89
CA ALA A 139 10.21 -3.25 -9.34
C ALA A 139 10.55 -4.47 -10.22
N TYR A 140 10.16 -5.67 -9.79
CA TYR A 140 10.31 -6.89 -10.57
C TYR A 140 9.60 -6.79 -11.93
N ALA A 141 8.33 -6.39 -11.93
CA ALA A 141 7.51 -6.28 -13.14
C ALA A 141 8.06 -5.24 -14.13
N MET A 142 8.67 -4.18 -13.66
CA MET A 142 9.18 -3.08 -14.48
C MET A 142 10.70 -3.15 -14.76
N GLY A 143 11.41 -4.16 -14.23
CA GLY A 143 12.87 -4.29 -14.40
C GLY A 143 13.64 -3.18 -13.67
N ILE A 144 13.25 -2.86 -12.46
CA ILE A 144 13.83 -1.81 -11.62
C ILE A 144 14.60 -2.46 -10.48
N SER A 145 15.78 -1.95 -10.16
CA SER A 145 16.65 -2.49 -9.10
C SER A 145 16.78 -1.59 -7.88
N VAL A 146 16.34 -0.33 -7.95
CA VAL A 146 16.44 0.63 -6.85
C VAL A 146 15.09 1.29 -6.62
N GLY A 147 14.60 1.21 -5.38
CA GLY A 147 13.36 1.84 -4.96
C GLY A 147 13.59 2.86 -3.85
N TYR A 148 12.87 3.97 -3.93
CA TYR A 148 12.82 5.00 -2.90
C TYR A 148 11.38 5.17 -2.42
N ASN A 149 11.21 5.37 -1.12
CA ASN A 149 9.97 5.91 -0.58
C ASN A 149 10.18 7.41 -0.31
N TYR A 150 9.39 8.25 -0.97
CA TYR A 150 9.41 9.69 -0.78
C TYR A 150 8.28 10.07 0.19
N ILE A 151 8.66 10.58 1.35
CA ILE A 151 7.73 10.92 2.44
C ILE A 151 7.83 12.39 2.80
N HIS A 152 6.74 12.94 3.34
CA HIS A 152 6.74 14.28 3.91
C HIS A 152 7.62 14.33 5.17
N GLY A 153 8.41 15.41 5.33
CA GLY A 153 9.34 15.54 6.44
C GLY A 153 8.69 15.49 7.84
N GLU A 154 7.44 15.91 7.93
CA GLU A 154 6.68 15.89 9.19
C GLU A 154 6.31 14.48 9.68
N ILE A 155 6.35 13.48 8.80
CA ILE A 155 6.03 12.08 9.17
C ILE A 155 7.28 11.21 9.31
N PHE A 156 8.46 11.82 9.37
CA PHE A 156 9.73 11.11 9.50
C PHE A 156 9.84 10.28 10.79
N GLU A 157 9.12 10.67 11.84
CA GLU A 157 9.11 10.00 13.14
C GLU A 157 8.06 8.88 13.25
N VAL A 158 7.32 8.58 12.18
CA VAL A 158 6.34 7.50 12.11
C VAL A 158 7.01 6.22 11.62
#